data_d95c328f830ebeaeea40fd89f75fddf4
#
_entry.id   d95c328f830ebeaeea40fd89f75fddf4
#
_cell.length_a   1.000
_cell.length_b   1.000
_cell.length_c   1.000
_cell.angle_alpha   90.00
_cell.angle_beta   90.00
_cell.angle_gamma   90.00
#
_symmetry.space_group_name_H-M   'P 1'
#
loop_
_entity.id
_entity.type
_entity.pdbx_description
1 polymer ?
#
loop_
_entity_poly.entity_id
_entity_poly.type
_entity_poly.pdbx_seq_one_letter_code
_entity_poly.pdbx_strand_id
1 'polypeptide(L)'
;MKIHNLFFVASITIATAVFVMSCNSSHAHGNVDEKNEANEHENLIVVHSAQETAMGIKVTEVREMKFHKVLKVGGEILPTQTSQTVVSAKSNGIVQYDKKITAGASIVKGAIICSISSSGVEGGDPKEQARIKYEIAQKEYDRVNALYRTRLATEKELIEAKQALMLAQNALEDNKESAVLKSPISGVISQIISPNGSFVTTGMPIAVVCEDSRLVLKATVPQSDYVSFPLYKTANFRLPYSDTIFELAEMDGHRLSSNQMSPITNGYFSLEFEFRNNGVVVPGSYAEVFLIGPEREGVVTVPNSAIIEEQGTNAVFVKHSSEHYEKRVISVGDSDGKNIEIKSGLKAGEMVVTEGAIYVKMAANSGVIPEGHHHH
;
A
#
# COMPACT_ATOMS: atom_id res chain seq x y z
N MET A 1 23.51 3.59 -55.68
CA MET A 1 22.54 3.39 -56.75
C MET A 1 21.36 4.29 -56.50
N LYS A 2 21.27 5.33 -57.25
CA LYS A 2 20.30 6.37 -57.50
C LYS A 2 18.89 5.82 -57.74
N ILE A 3 17.87 6.62 -57.36
CA ILE A 3 16.67 7.10 -58.14
C ILE A 3 15.75 7.75 -57.08
N HIS A 4 15.58 9.04 -56.93
CA HIS A 4 14.91 10.15 -57.65
C HIS A 4 13.46 9.84 -58.05
N ASN A 5 12.52 10.65 -57.44
CA ASN A 5 11.39 11.36 -58.09
C ASN A 5 10.57 12.02 -56.95
N LEU A 6 10.40 13.29 -56.80
CA LEU A 6 10.03 14.53 -57.52
C LEU A 6 8.68 14.45 -58.23
N PHE A 7 7.85 15.43 -57.91
CA PHE A 7 6.60 16.02 -58.54
C PHE A 7 5.45 16.13 -57.48
N PHE A 8 4.60 17.16 -57.41
CA PHE A 8 4.46 18.44 -58.12
C PHE A 8 3.51 19.33 -57.29
N VAL A 9 3.67 20.64 -57.43
CA VAL A 9 2.90 21.78 -56.89
C VAL A 9 1.54 21.92 -57.61
N ALA A 10 0.50 22.33 -56.87
CA ALA A 10 -0.61 23.05 -57.47
C ALA A 10 -1.26 24.03 -56.48
N SER A 11 -0.95 25.29 -56.67
CA SER A 11 -1.69 26.46 -56.16
C SER A 11 -3.03 26.58 -56.88
N ILE A 12 -4.11 26.92 -56.15
CA ILE A 12 -5.28 27.57 -56.72
C ILE A 12 -5.70 28.70 -55.77
N THR A 13 -5.49 29.92 -56.22
CA THR A 13 -6.07 31.19 -55.75
C THR A 13 -7.36 31.41 -56.47
N ILE A 14 -8.44 31.74 -55.75
CA ILE A 14 -9.59 32.42 -56.32
C ILE A 14 -9.99 33.55 -55.38
N ALA A 15 -9.84 34.78 -55.91
CA ALA A 15 -10.36 36.03 -55.40
C ALA A 15 -11.64 36.38 -56.12
N THR A 16 -12.59 36.96 -55.43
CA THR A 16 -13.63 37.90 -55.95
C THR A 16 -14.61 38.20 -54.82
N ALA A 17 -15.05 39.31 -54.49
CA ALA A 17 -15.12 40.69 -54.90
C ALA A 17 -16.29 41.29 -54.08
N VAL A 18 -16.03 42.43 -53.61
CA VAL A 18 -16.80 43.51 -52.98
C VAL A 18 -18.25 43.65 -53.50
N PHE A 19 -19.19 43.88 -52.51
CA PHE A 19 -20.34 44.76 -52.81
C PHE A 19 -20.63 45.62 -51.57
N VAL A 20 -20.48 46.92 -51.75
CA VAL A 20 -20.86 48.00 -50.84
C VAL A 20 -22.25 48.46 -51.20
N MET A 21 -23.13 48.59 -50.21
CA MET A 21 -24.24 49.53 -50.36
C MET A 21 -24.57 50.19 -49.01
N SER A 22 -24.33 51.49 -49.00
CA SER A 22 -24.62 52.47 -47.96
C SER A 22 -26.13 52.77 -47.98
N CYS A 23 -26.76 52.95 -46.83
CA CYS A 23 -27.79 53.94 -46.62
C CYS A 23 -27.79 54.47 -45.21
N ASN A 24 -27.63 55.72 -45.10
CA ASN A 24 -27.58 56.63 -44.01
C ASN A 24 -29.00 56.99 -43.51
N SER A 25 -29.21 56.97 -42.16
CA SER A 25 -30.12 57.96 -41.56
C SER A 25 -29.81 58.04 -40.06
N SER A 26 -29.38 59.22 -39.69
CA SER A 26 -29.13 59.77 -38.39
C SER A 26 -30.39 59.78 -37.49
N HIS A 27 -30.26 59.32 -36.23
CA HIS A 27 -30.84 60.06 -35.09
C HIS A 27 -30.02 59.80 -33.81
N ALA A 28 -29.50 60.85 -33.28
CA ALA A 28 -28.84 60.91 -32.00
C ALA A 28 -29.88 60.81 -30.86
N HIS A 29 -29.63 59.96 -29.91
CA HIS A 29 -29.89 60.24 -28.50
C HIS A 29 -28.95 59.37 -27.65
N GLY A 30 -28.21 60.04 -26.81
CA GLY A 30 -27.33 59.39 -25.87
C GLY A 30 -28.13 58.68 -24.78
N ASN A 31 -27.55 57.58 -24.35
CA ASN A 31 -27.54 57.24 -22.92
C ASN A 31 -26.53 56.14 -22.63
N VAL A 32 -25.60 56.52 -21.83
CA VAL A 32 -25.11 55.86 -20.63
C VAL A 32 -24.82 54.36 -20.75
N ASP A 33 -23.52 54.08 -20.65
CA ASP A 33 -22.95 52.84 -20.16
C ASP A 33 -23.71 52.29 -18.94
N GLU A 34 -24.56 51.35 -19.13
CA GLU A 34 -24.99 50.36 -18.14
C GLU A 34 -24.46 48.99 -18.58
N LYS A 35 -23.22 48.79 -18.37
CA LYS A 35 -22.62 47.74 -17.58
C LYS A 35 -23.26 46.38 -17.48
N ASN A 36 -22.53 45.48 -18.05
CA ASN A 36 -22.39 44.04 -17.72
C ASN A 36 -22.09 43.80 -16.22
N GLU A 37 -22.96 44.18 -15.30
CA GLU A 37 -22.91 43.75 -13.90
C GLU A 37 -24.04 42.74 -13.54
N ALA A 38 -24.92 42.38 -14.50
CA ALA A 38 -26.12 41.62 -14.19
C ALA A 38 -26.00 40.09 -14.33
N ASN A 39 -24.84 39.56 -14.75
CA ASN A 39 -24.69 38.10 -14.96
C ASN A 39 -23.78 37.39 -13.90
N GLU A 40 -23.26 38.09 -12.89
CA GLU A 40 -22.42 37.43 -11.85
C GLU A 40 -23.21 36.88 -10.65
N HIS A 41 -24.48 37.21 -10.51
CA HIS A 41 -25.28 36.82 -9.33
C HIS A 41 -26.17 35.58 -9.52
N GLU A 42 -26.26 35.00 -10.70
CA GLU A 42 -27.21 33.90 -10.99
C GLU A 42 -26.76 32.52 -10.55
N ASN A 43 -25.51 32.36 -10.04
CA ASN A 43 -24.95 31.06 -9.64
C ASN A 43 -24.48 30.97 -8.18
N LEU A 44 -24.92 31.90 -7.31
CA LEU A 44 -24.52 31.90 -5.92
C LEU A 44 -25.40 30.92 -5.09
N ILE A 45 -24.75 29.99 -4.46
CA ILE A 45 -25.36 29.04 -3.53
C ILE A 45 -25.37 29.66 -2.14
N VAL A 46 -26.54 29.70 -1.49
CA VAL A 46 -26.66 30.25 -0.14
C VAL A 46 -26.62 29.09 0.86
N VAL A 47 -25.69 29.17 1.81
CA VAL A 47 -25.61 28.26 2.96
C VAL A 47 -25.52 29.11 4.22
N HIS A 48 -26.53 29.04 5.08
CA HIS A 48 -26.55 29.84 6.31
C HIS A 48 -25.47 29.40 7.30
N SER A 49 -24.89 30.34 8.02
CA SER A 49 -23.77 30.11 8.94
C SER A 49 -24.05 29.07 10.03
N ALA A 50 -25.30 28.95 10.45
CA ALA A 50 -25.74 27.87 11.35
C ALA A 50 -25.65 26.49 10.71
N GLN A 51 -25.93 26.39 9.42
CA GLN A 51 -25.83 25.14 8.66
C GLN A 51 -24.37 24.79 8.36
N GLU A 52 -23.52 25.78 8.05
CA GLU A 52 -22.06 25.56 7.90
C GLU A 52 -21.47 24.83 9.11
N THR A 53 -21.79 25.37 10.31
CA THR A 53 -21.29 24.78 11.56
C THR A 53 -21.86 23.39 11.82
N ALA A 54 -23.16 23.20 11.62
CA ALA A 54 -23.82 21.92 11.85
C ALA A 54 -23.35 20.82 10.88
N MET A 55 -23.00 21.18 9.65
CA MET A 55 -22.54 20.27 8.59
C MET A 55 -21.01 20.09 8.56
N GLY A 56 -20.28 20.77 9.43
CA GLY A 56 -18.81 20.69 9.49
C GLY A 56 -18.12 21.20 8.24
N ILE A 57 -18.70 22.22 7.58
CA ILE A 57 -18.10 22.84 6.39
C ILE A 57 -16.88 23.64 6.84
N LYS A 58 -15.71 23.30 6.32
CA LYS A 58 -14.47 24.07 6.54
C LYS A 58 -14.03 24.76 5.26
N VAL A 59 -13.59 25.99 5.43
CA VAL A 59 -13.10 26.83 4.34
C VAL A 59 -11.66 27.23 4.64
N THR A 60 -10.80 27.14 3.66
CA THR A 60 -9.38 27.45 3.78
C THR A 60 -8.95 28.38 2.65
N GLU A 61 -8.10 29.33 2.98
CA GLU A 61 -7.46 30.20 1.98
C GLU A 61 -6.50 29.40 1.11
N VAL A 62 -6.67 29.50 -0.19
CA VAL A 62 -5.80 28.89 -1.19
C VAL A 62 -4.48 29.64 -1.24
N ARG A 63 -3.38 28.92 -1.17
CA ARG A 63 -2.03 29.48 -1.22
C ARG A 63 -1.18 28.74 -2.23
N GLU A 64 -0.28 29.49 -2.85
CA GLU A 64 0.81 28.85 -3.60
C GLU A 64 1.75 28.20 -2.61
N MET A 65 2.11 26.96 -2.91
CA MET A 65 3.02 26.20 -2.06
C MET A 65 4.00 25.39 -2.91
N LYS A 66 4.96 24.80 -2.23
CA LYS A 66 5.83 23.81 -2.83
C LYS A 66 5.04 22.52 -3.04
N PHE A 67 5.09 21.99 -4.24
CA PHE A 67 4.42 20.75 -4.61
C PHE A 67 5.33 19.92 -5.51
N HIS A 68 5.13 18.63 -5.55
CA HIS A 68 5.97 17.74 -6.31
C HIS A 68 5.31 17.31 -7.63
N LYS A 69 6.11 17.06 -8.64
CA LYS A 69 5.64 16.26 -9.78
C LYS A 69 5.33 14.86 -9.27
N VAL A 70 4.16 14.33 -9.59
CA VAL A 70 3.73 13.01 -9.12
C VAL A 70 3.42 12.10 -10.30
N LEU A 71 3.89 10.86 -10.22
CA LEU A 71 3.49 9.82 -11.14
C LEU A 71 2.63 8.80 -10.41
N LYS A 72 1.39 8.67 -10.83
CA LYS A 72 0.43 7.70 -10.29
C LYS A 72 0.60 6.37 -11.00
N VAL A 73 0.86 5.30 -10.24
CA VAL A 73 1.09 3.94 -10.75
C VAL A 73 0.44 2.90 -9.84
N GLY A 74 0.37 1.66 -10.31
CA GLY A 74 0.03 0.51 -9.47
C GLY A 74 1.25 -0.03 -8.74
N GLY A 75 1.02 -0.68 -7.61
CA GLY A 75 2.06 -1.35 -6.85
C GLY A 75 1.53 -2.52 -6.03
N GLU A 76 2.46 -3.21 -5.40
CA GLU A 76 2.21 -4.36 -4.55
C GLU A 76 3.02 -4.25 -3.26
N ILE A 77 2.41 -4.63 -2.14
CA ILE A 77 3.07 -4.68 -0.84
C ILE A 77 3.63 -6.08 -0.64
N LEU A 78 4.94 -6.18 -0.54
CA LEU A 78 5.65 -7.45 -0.38
C LEU A 78 6.35 -7.51 0.99
N PRO A 79 6.51 -8.71 1.57
CA PRO A 79 7.44 -8.86 2.69
C PRO A 79 8.88 -8.64 2.22
N THR A 80 9.74 -8.13 3.07
CA THR A 80 11.17 -8.02 2.76
C THR A 80 11.78 -9.43 2.58
N GLN A 81 12.70 -9.59 1.64
CA GLN A 81 13.34 -10.90 1.39
C GLN A 81 14.14 -11.40 2.61
N THR A 82 14.70 -10.49 3.39
CA THR A 82 15.46 -10.79 4.60
C THR A 82 14.59 -11.17 5.79
N SER A 83 13.30 -10.89 5.73
CA SER A 83 12.34 -11.14 6.81
C SER A 83 11.51 -12.41 6.62
N GLN A 84 11.83 -13.23 5.63
CA GLN A 84 11.19 -14.53 5.42
C GLN A 84 12.05 -15.66 5.99
N THR A 85 11.44 -16.53 6.76
CA THR A 85 12.09 -17.71 7.29
C THR A 85 11.30 -18.95 6.94
N VAL A 86 11.97 -19.89 6.26
CA VAL A 86 11.40 -21.20 5.98
C VAL A 86 11.59 -22.08 7.21
N VAL A 87 10.48 -22.56 7.75
CA VAL A 87 10.48 -23.53 8.84
C VAL A 87 10.51 -24.93 8.23
N SER A 88 11.58 -25.66 8.48
CA SER A 88 11.78 -27.01 7.92
C SER A 88 11.66 -28.09 9.00
N ALA A 89 11.27 -29.28 8.57
CA ALA A 89 11.17 -30.47 9.42
C ALA A 89 12.52 -30.82 10.08
N LYS A 90 12.53 -31.03 11.38
CA LYS A 90 13.72 -31.45 12.14
C LYS A 90 13.80 -32.97 12.29
N SER A 91 12.73 -33.69 12.01
CA SER A 91 12.64 -35.17 12.09
C SER A 91 11.71 -35.69 10.99
N ASN A 92 11.80 -37.01 10.75
CA ASN A 92 10.89 -37.71 9.86
C ASN A 92 9.58 -37.98 10.59
N GLY A 93 8.44 -37.89 9.89
CA GLY A 93 7.13 -38.20 10.46
C GLY A 93 5.97 -37.54 9.75
N ILE A 94 4.82 -37.56 10.38
CA ILE A 94 3.56 -37.00 9.88
C ILE A 94 3.32 -35.64 10.53
N VAL A 95 3.10 -34.61 9.73
CA VAL A 95 2.84 -33.25 10.18
C VAL A 95 1.45 -33.14 10.78
N GLN A 96 1.36 -32.53 11.96
CA GLN A 96 0.11 -32.22 12.65
C GLN A 96 0.10 -30.76 13.05
N TYR A 97 -0.74 -29.94 12.42
CA TYR A 97 -0.92 -28.53 12.77
C TYR A 97 -1.93 -28.34 13.91
N ASP A 98 -1.72 -27.32 14.72
CA ASP A 98 -2.78 -26.79 15.57
C ASP A 98 -3.87 -26.16 14.68
N LYS A 99 -5.15 -26.25 15.10
CA LYS A 99 -6.31 -25.72 14.37
C LYS A 99 -6.24 -24.22 14.08
N LYS A 100 -5.42 -23.47 14.82
CA LYS A 100 -5.23 -22.02 14.67
C LYS A 100 -4.17 -21.68 13.61
N ILE A 101 -3.42 -22.64 13.11
CA ILE A 101 -2.33 -22.43 12.16
C ILE A 101 -2.87 -22.52 10.74
N THR A 102 -3.03 -21.33 10.11
CA THR A 102 -3.46 -21.18 8.72
C THR A 102 -2.59 -20.13 8.04
N ALA A 103 -2.55 -20.13 6.71
CA ALA A 103 -1.96 -19.02 5.96
C ALA A 103 -2.69 -17.70 6.32
N GLY A 104 -1.94 -16.62 6.54
CA GLY A 104 -2.45 -15.36 7.04
C GLY A 104 -2.53 -15.23 8.56
N ALA A 105 -2.31 -16.30 9.33
CA ALA A 105 -2.35 -16.24 10.80
C ALA A 105 -1.09 -15.55 11.36
N SER A 106 -1.28 -14.65 12.33
CA SER A 106 -0.18 -14.05 13.10
C SER A 106 0.41 -15.05 14.06
N ILE A 107 1.73 -15.04 14.19
CA ILE A 107 2.49 -15.92 15.06
C ILE A 107 3.61 -15.17 15.77
N VAL A 108 3.86 -15.46 17.05
CA VAL A 108 4.97 -14.88 17.80
C VAL A 108 6.17 -15.83 17.81
N LYS A 109 7.37 -15.28 17.91
CA LYS A 109 8.61 -16.07 18.05
C LYS A 109 8.48 -17.09 19.18
N GLY A 110 8.84 -18.35 18.90
CA GLY A 110 8.77 -19.46 19.84
C GLY A 110 7.41 -20.16 19.93
N ALA A 111 6.35 -19.62 19.30
CA ALA A 111 5.06 -20.30 19.24
C ALA A 111 5.13 -21.56 18.37
N ILE A 112 4.34 -22.57 18.74
CA ILE A 112 4.30 -23.85 18.02
C ILE A 112 3.55 -23.66 16.70
N ILE A 113 4.18 -24.09 15.60
CA ILE A 113 3.57 -24.14 14.26
C ILE A 113 2.92 -25.51 14.05
N CYS A 114 3.67 -26.57 14.25
CA CYS A 114 3.17 -27.94 14.10
C CYS A 114 3.98 -28.90 14.97
N SER A 115 3.46 -30.10 15.14
CA SER A 115 4.19 -31.25 15.64
C SER A 115 4.42 -32.26 14.52
N ILE A 116 5.52 -33.02 14.62
CA ILE A 116 5.82 -34.12 13.72
C ILE A 116 5.70 -35.41 14.53
N SER A 117 4.73 -36.24 14.14
CA SER A 117 4.50 -37.56 14.77
C SER A 117 5.25 -38.62 14.00
N SER A 118 6.14 -39.33 14.65
CA SER A 118 6.83 -40.52 14.10
C SER A 118 6.09 -41.84 14.38
N SER A 119 4.91 -41.78 14.98
CA SER A 119 4.08 -42.96 15.25
C SER A 119 3.60 -43.61 13.96
N GLY A 120 3.85 -44.90 13.80
CA GLY A 120 3.45 -45.68 12.63
C GLY A 120 4.36 -45.51 11.40
N VAL A 121 5.51 -44.86 11.54
CA VAL A 121 6.49 -44.72 10.44
C VAL A 121 7.42 -45.94 10.43
N GLU A 122 7.77 -46.39 9.22
CA GLU A 122 8.73 -47.51 9.03
C GLU A 122 10.08 -47.13 9.67
N GLY A 123 10.63 -48.02 10.51
CA GLY A 123 11.85 -47.75 11.31
C GLY A 123 11.58 -47.46 12.79
N GLY A 124 10.32 -47.38 13.21
CA GLY A 124 9.90 -47.13 14.60
C GLY A 124 9.99 -45.65 15.03
N ASP A 125 9.42 -45.35 16.19
CA ASP A 125 9.44 -44.02 16.74
C ASP A 125 10.83 -43.67 17.34
N PRO A 126 11.61 -42.74 16.78
CA PRO A 126 12.93 -42.36 17.30
C PRO A 126 12.88 -41.88 18.76
N LYS A 127 11.78 -41.27 19.18
CA LYS A 127 11.55 -40.81 20.55
C LYS A 127 11.40 -42.00 21.50
N GLU A 128 10.65 -43.00 21.10
CA GLU A 128 10.47 -44.23 21.89
C GLU A 128 11.76 -45.02 21.96
N GLN A 129 12.52 -45.14 20.87
CA GLN A 129 13.84 -45.75 20.86
C GLN A 129 14.83 -45.02 21.80
N ALA A 130 14.83 -43.67 21.77
CA ALA A 130 15.67 -42.87 22.67
C ALA A 130 15.25 -43.06 24.13
N ARG A 131 13.94 -43.17 24.42
CA ARG A 131 13.41 -43.42 25.75
C ARG A 131 13.89 -44.77 26.27
N ILE A 132 13.80 -45.84 25.46
CA ILE A 132 14.23 -47.17 25.81
C ILE A 132 15.76 -47.18 26.10
N LYS A 133 16.57 -46.52 25.24
CA LYS A 133 18.03 -46.39 25.46
C LYS A 133 18.38 -45.68 26.75
N TYR A 134 17.64 -44.60 27.04
CA TYR A 134 17.81 -43.88 28.30
C TYR A 134 17.49 -44.75 29.52
N GLU A 135 16.39 -45.48 29.52
CA GLU A 135 15.98 -46.37 30.59
C GLU A 135 17.02 -47.51 30.84
N ILE A 136 17.57 -48.05 29.73
CA ILE A 136 18.65 -49.06 29.83
C ILE A 136 19.91 -48.47 30.44
N ALA A 137 20.35 -47.30 29.95
CA ALA A 137 21.54 -46.63 30.43
C ALA A 137 21.39 -46.19 31.90
N GLN A 138 20.19 -45.76 32.32
CA GLN A 138 19.89 -45.40 33.71
C GLN A 138 20.02 -46.62 34.64
N LYS A 139 19.41 -47.75 34.26
CA LYS A 139 19.50 -49.00 35.05
C LYS A 139 20.94 -49.50 35.16
N GLU A 140 21.73 -49.40 34.09
CA GLU A 140 23.13 -49.80 34.10
C GLU A 140 23.98 -48.86 34.97
N TYR A 141 23.77 -47.57 34.90
CA TYR A 141 24.43 -46.61 35.80
C TYR A 141 24.08 -46.91 37.26
N ASP A 142 22.82 -47.13 37.59
CA ASP A 142 22.39 -47.42 38.95
C ASP A 142 23.02 -48.71 39.46
N ARG A 143 23.11 -49.77 38.61
CA ARG A 143 23.79 -51.02 38.95
C ARG A 143 25.27 -50.82 39.21
N VAL A 144 25.99 -50.16 38.30
CA VAL A 144 27.44 -49.95 38.43
C VAL A 144 27.75 -49.04 39.63
N ASN A 145 26.94 -47.99 39.88
CA ASN A 145 27.08 -47.09 41.02
C ASN A 145 26.90 -47.85 42.35
N ALA A 146 25.94 -48.79 42.44
CA ALA A 146 25.76 -49.65 43.61
C ALA A 146 26.98 -50.56 43.85
N LEU A 147 27.54 -51.18 42.80
CA LEU A 147 28.73 -51.98 42.84
C LEU A 147 29.99 -51.20 43.24
N TYR A 148 30.13 -49.99 42.71
CA TYR A 148 31.23 -49.08 43.06
C TYR A 148 31.20 -48.69 44.51
N ARG A 149 30.05 -48.41 45.11
CA ARG A 149 29.89 -48.10 46.54
C ARG A 149 30.31 -49.28 47.41
N THR A 150 30.19 -50.54 46.95
CA THR A 150 30.62 -51.75 47.63
C THR A 150 32.02 -52.18 47.20
N ARG A 151 32.76 -51.36 46.43
CA ARG A 151 34.09 -51.62 45.86
C ARG A 151 34.18 -52.86 44.94
N LEU A 152 33.08 -53.22 44.31
CA LEU A 152 32.98 -54.31 43.33
C LEU A 152 33.02 -53.85 41.88
N ALA A 153 33.05 -52.53 41.63
CA ALA A 153 33.29 -51.91 40.36
C ALA A 153 34.40 -50.89 40.46
N THR A 154 35.07 -50.62 39.33
CA THR A 154 36.14 -49.62 39.23
C THR A 154 35.57 -48.22 38.94
N GLU A 155 36.36 -47.19 39.24
CA GLU A 155 36.01 -45.81 38.92
C GLU A 155 35.83 -45.62 37.40
N LYS A 156 36.62 -46.33 36.57
CA LYS A 156 36.50 -46.29 35.12
C LYS A 156 35.14 -46.77 34.66
N GLU A 157 34.65 -47.92 35.18
CA GLU A 157 33.33 -48.46 34.84
C GLU A 157 32.21 -47.52 35.26
N LEU A 158 32.34 -46.84 36.42
CA LEU A 158 31.35 -45.85 36.84
C LEU A 158 31.33 -44.63 35.91
N ILE A 159 32.49 -44.13 35.44
CA ILE A 159 32.60 -43.01 34.50
C ILE A 159 32.00 -43.40 33.16
N GLU A 160 32.29 -44.61 32.64
CA GLU A 160 31.73 -45.11 31.37
C GLU A 160 30.21 -45.24 31.44
N ALA A 161 29.66 -45.79 32.51
CA ALA A 161 28.22 -45.88 32.71
C ALA A 161 27.54 -44.50 32.81
N LYS A 162 28.19 -43.55 33.49
CA LYS A 162 27.71 -42.17 33.59
C LYS A 162 27.73 -41.45 32.24
N GLN A 163 28.77 -41.65 31.43
CA GLN A 163 28.86 -41.09 30.09
C GLN A 163 27.77 -41.65 29.18
N ALA A 164 27.53 -42.96 29.22
CA ALA A 164 26.46 -43.61 28.46
C ALA A 164 25.08 -43.07 28.83
N LEU A 165 24.81 -42.84 30.11
CA LEU A 165 23.58 -42.23 30.61
C LEU A 165 23.42 -40.79 30.06
N MET A 166 24.46 -39.96 30.15
CA MET A 166 24.42 -38.59 29.64
C MET A 166 24.16 -38.54 28.16
N LEU A 167 24.79 -39.41 27.36
CA LEU A 167 24.57 -39.49 25.92
C LEU A 167 23.12 -39.92 25.59
N ALA A 168 22.59 -40.89 26.32
CA ALA A 168 21.22 -41.34 26.13
C ALA A 168 20.18 -40.28 26.54
N GLN A 169 20.49 -39.51 27.61
CA GLN A 169 19.65 -38.40 28.05
C GLN A 169 19.61 -37.28 27.02
N ASN A 170 20.75 -36.86 26.48
CA ASN A 170 20.82 -35.83 25.45
C ASN A 170 20.05 -36.28 24.20
N ALA A 171 20.21 -37.52 23.74
CA ALA A 171 19.48 -38.07 22.62
C ALA A 171 17.95 -38.06 22.83
N LEU A 172 17.49 -38.29 24.07
CA LEU A 172 16.08 -38.23 24.41
C LEU A 172 15.52 -36.80 24.34
N GLU A 173 16.29 -35.82 24.87
CA GLU A 173 15.90 -34.39 24.83
C GLU A 173 15.87 -33.86 23.37
N ASP A 174 16.90 -34.16 22.57
CA ASP A 174 16.97 -33.76 21.14
C ASP A 174 15.77 -34.30 20.36
N ASN A 175 15.33 -35.52 20.61
CA ASN A 175 14.16 -36.09 19.96
C ASN A 175 12.82 -35.46 20.42
N LYS A 176 12.74 -34.97 21.66
CA LYS A 176 11.57 -34.22 22.13
C LYS A 176 11.48 -32.85 21.44
N GLU A 177 12.61 -32.15 21.32
CA GLU A 177 12.63 -30.83 20.67
C GLU A 177 12.39 -30.90 19.17
N SER A 178 12.90 -31.95 18.50
CA SER A 178 12.74 -32.11 17.05
C SER A 178 11.31 -32.46 16.62
N ALA A 179 10.50 -33.03 17.52
CA ALA A 179 9.10 -33.34 17.26
C ALA A 179 8.16 -32.11 17.25
N VAL A 180 8.61 -30.96 17.75
CA VAL A 180 7.81 -29.75 17.83
C VAL A 180 8.52 -28.62 17.07
N LEU A 181 7.88 -28.12 16.03
CA LEU A 181 8.40 -27.00 15.26
C LEU A 181 7.83 -25.69 15.77
N LYS A 182 8.71 -24.79 16.14
CA LYS A 182 8.39 -23.45 16.65
C LYS A 182 8.80 -22.38 15.64
N SER A 183 8.07 -21.26 15.63
CA SER A 183 8.44 -20.14 14.80
C SER A 183 9.76 -19.49 15.29
N PRO A 184 10.75 -19.30 14.42
CA PRO A 184 12.00 -18.63 14.76
C PRO A 184 11.85 -17.12 14.87
N ILE A 185 10.81 -16.53 14.28
CA ILE A 185 10.52 -15.09 14.25
C ILE A 185 9.05 -14.82 14.60
N SER A 186 8.73 -13.59 14.95
CA SER A 186 7.35 -13.10 15.03
C SER A 186 6.93 -12.55 13.68
N GLY A 187 5.66 -12.69 13.30
CA GLY A 187 5.14 -12.21 12.02
C GLY A 187 3.88 -12.95 11.59
N VAL A 188 3.74 -13.19 10.31
CA VAL A 188 2.58 -13.85 9.70
C VAL A 188 3.02 -15.11 8.94
N ILE A 189 2.26 -16.18 9.04
CA ILE A 189 2.46 -17.38 8.22
C ILE A 189 2.03 -17.05 6.79
N SER A 190 3.00 -16.84 5.90
CA SER A 190 2.69 -16.48 4.50
C SER A 190 2.22 -17.68 3.70
N GLN A 191 2.77 -18.85 3.97
CA GLN A 191 2.44 -20.07 3.23
C GLN A 191 2.62 -21.32 4.11
N ILE A 192 1.71 -22.27 3.96
CA ILE A 192 1.84 -23.64 4.43
C ILE A 192 2.24 -24.48 3.21
N ILE A 193 3.45 -25.07 3.24
CA ILE A 193 4.00 -25.86 2.13
C ILE A 193 3.62 -27.32 2.28
N SER A 194 3.77 -27.87 3.48
CA SER A 194 3.43 -29.28 3.76
C SER A 194 2.04 -29.36 4.38
N PRO A 195 1.04 -30.00 3.74
CA PRO A 195 -0.31 -30.13 4.28
C PRO A 195 -0.38 -30.91 5.59
N ASN A 196 -1.43 -30.67 6.37
CA ASN A 196 -1.70 -31.47 7.56
C ASN A 196 -1.87 -32.95 7.21
N GLY A 197 -1.24 -33.86 7.97
CA GLY A 197 -1.27 -35.28 7.72
C GLY A 197 -0.27 -35.78 6.66
N SER A 198 0.51 -34.90 6.03
CA SER A 198 1.54 -35.34 5.07
C SER A 198 2.76 -35.90 5.79
N PHE A 199 3.40 -36.89 5.16
CA PHE A 199 4.69 -37.41 5.58
C PHE A 199 5.80 -36.47 5.11
N VAL A 200 6.74 -36.14 6.02
CA VAL A 200 7.88 -35.28 5.74
C VAL A 200 9.17 -35.93 6.23
N THR A 201 10.27 -35.59 5.56
CA THR A 201 11.62 -35.97 5.97
C THR A 201 12.39 -34.78 6.51
N THR A 202 13.42 -35.03 7.31
CA THR A 202 14.30 -34.01 7.85
C THR A 202 14.80 -33.07 6.75
N GLY A 203 14.65 -31.76 6.96
CA GLY A 203 15.02 -30.71 6.00
C GLY A 203 13.90 -30.31 5.05
N MET A 204 12.79 -31.05 4.92
CA MET A 204 11.66 -30.64 4.10
C MET A 204 11.02 -29.35 4.63
N PRO A 205 10.66 -28.40 3.72
CA PRO A 205 9.99 -27.17 4.11
C PRO A 205 8.54 -27.45 4.57
N ILE A 206 8.16 -26.87 5.68
CA ILE A 206 6.84 -27.02 6.31
C ILE A 206 5.98 -25.77 6.08
N ALA A 207 6.51 -24.60 6.43
CA ALA A 207 5.81 -23.34 6.32
C ALA A 207 6.81 -22.19 6.13
N VAL A 208 6.34 -21.08 5.60
CA VAL A 208 7.09 -19.81 5.51
C VAL A 208 6.47 -18.83 6.48
N VAL A 209 7.28 -18.28 7.38
CA VAL A 209 6.90 -17.18 8.28
C VAL A 209 7.60 -15.92 7.79
N CYS A 210 6.82 -14.85 7.61
CA CYS A 210 7.31 -13.54 7.22
C CYS A 210 7.19 -12.59 8.41
N GLU A 211 8.26 -11.86 8.69
CA GLU A 211 8.19 -10.73 9.61
C GLU A 211 7.35 -9.63 8.93
N ASP A 212 6.39 -9.07 9.64
CA ASP A 212 5.48 -8.04 9.16
C ASP A 212 5.85 -6.63 9.65
N SER A 213 6.93 -6.53 10.40
CA SER A 213 7.42 -5.26 10.94
C SER A 213 8.01 -4.34 9.87
N ARG A 214 8.56 -4.91 8.76
CA ARG A 214 9.05 -4.20 7.58
C ARG A 214 8.52 -4.83 6.32
N LEU A 215 8.01 -3.96 5.43
CA LEU A 215 7.44 -4.35 4.16
C LEU A 215 8.10 -3.57 3.03
N VAL A 216 7.94 -4.06 1.81
CA VAL A 216 8.40 -3.42 0.58
C VAL A 216 7.20 -3.03 -0.27
N LEU A 217 7.09 -1.74 -0.57
CA LEU A 217 6.20 -1.24 -1.62
C LEU A 217 6.94 -1.36 -2.95
N LYS A 218 6.47 -2.22 -3.82
CA LYS A 218 6.98 -2.42 -5.18
C LYS A 218 6.07 -1.72 -6.17
N ALA A 219 6.49 -0.54 -6.64
CA ALA A 219 5.77 0.24 -7.64
C ALA A 219 6.16 -0.20 -9.05
N THR A 220 5.19 -0.28 -9.96
CA THR A 220 5.37 -0.68 -11.36
C THR A 220 5.37 0.56 -12.24
N VAL A 221 6.55 0.99 -12.70
CA VAL A 221 6.76 2.23 -13.45
C VAL A 221 6.85 1.95 -14.95
N PRO A 222 6.06 2.62 -15.81
CA PRO A 222 6.14 2.47 -17.25
C PRO A 222 7.51 2.85 -17.80
N GLN A 223 7.96 2.17 -18.84
CA GLN A 223 9.25 2.41 -19.48
C GLN A 223 9.36 3.82 -20.10
N SER A 224 8.23 4.43 -20.46
CA SER A 224 8.14 5.83 -20.93
C SER A 224 8.69 6.85 -19.91
N ASP A 225 8.62 6.52 -18.61
CA ASP A 225 9.05 7.39 -17.52
C ASP A 225 10.49 7.12 -17.07
N TYR A 226 11.26 6.38 -17.84
CA TYR A 226 12.65 6.01 -17.54
C TYR A 226 13.54 7.20 -17.14
N VAL A 227 13.44 8.31 -17.89
CA VAL A 227 14.24 9.52 -17.63
C VAL A 227 13.93 10.11 -16.26
N SER A 228 12.69 10.02 -15.81
CA SER A 228 12.26 10.52 -14.51
C SER A 228 12.48 9.54 -13.36
N PHE A 229 12.75 8.27 -13.65
CA PHE A 229 12.91 7.18 -12.68
C PHE A 229 13.91 7.49 -11.54
N PRO A 230 15.10 8.07 -11.77
CA PRO A 230 16.03 8.41 -10.71
C PRO A 230 15.54 9.52 -9.78
N LEU A 231 14.55 10.32 -10.23
CA LEU A 231 14.03 11.48 -9.51
C LEU A 231 13.01 11.11 -8.43
N TYR A 232 12.37 9.93 -8.55
CA TYR A 232 11.41 9.44 -7.56
C TYR A 232 12.14 8.88 -6.34
N LYS A 233 12.15 9.62 -5.25
CA LYS A 233 12.91 9.26 -4.03
C LYS A 233 12.04 8.71 -2.91
N THR A 234 10.77 9.07 -2.91
CA THR A 234 9.76 8.59 -1.96
C THR A 234 8.42 8.41 -2.66
N ALA A 235 7.45 7.88 -1.96
CA ALA A 235 6.10 7.69 -2.47
C ALA A 235 5.07 7.81 -1.35
N ASN A 236 3.85 8.14 -1.74
CA ASN A 236 2.65 7.92 -0.94
C ASN A 236 1.90 6.73 -1.56
N PHE A 237 1.06 6.06 -0.77
CA PHE A 237 0.23 5.00 -1.32
C PHE A 237 -1.12 4.92 -0.62
N ARG A 238 -2.09 4.36 -1.32
CA ARG A 238 -3.44 4.06 -0.82
C ARG A 238 -3.75 2.60 -1.05
N LEU A 239 -4.40 1.98 -0.07
CA LEU A 239 -4.83 0.59 -0.14
C LEU A 239 -6.30 0.51 -0.54
N PRO A 240 -6.74 -0.53 -1.29
CA PRO A 240 -8.13 -0.64 -1.76
C PRO A 240 -9.17 -0.73 -0.63
N TYR A 241 -8.75 -1.12 0.57
CA TYR A 241 -9.59 -1.29 1.75
C TYR A 241 -9.48 -0.13 2.75
N SER A 242 -8.81 0.98 2.37
CA SER A 242 -8.61 2.13 3.25
C SER A 242 -8.60 3.43 2.44
N ASP A 243 -9.32 4.44 2.90
CA ASP A 243 -9.27 5.79 2.33
C ASP A 243 -8.05 6.59 2.79
N THR A 244 -7.27 6.03 3.72
CA THR A 244 -6.08 6.67 4.27
C THR A 244 -4.95 6.66 3.25
N ILE A 245 -4.32 7.80 3.06
CA ILE A 245 -3.05 7.91 2.33
C ILE A 245 -1.90 7.67 3.30
N PHE A 246 -1.10 6.67 3.01
CA PHE A 246 0.11 6.34 3.75
C PHE A 246 1.29 7.06 3.11
N GLU A 247 2.02 7.85 3.89
CA GLU A 247 3.24 8.51 3.44
C GLU A 247 4.46 7.71 3.88
N LEU A 248 5.27 7.27 2.94
CA LEU A 248 6.49 6.52 3.26
C LEU A 248 7.44 7.31 4.16
N ALA A 249 7.46 8.63 4.02
CA ALA A 249 8.28 9.51 4.87
C ALA A 249 7.91 9.43 6.36
N GLU A 250 6.62 9.22 6.68
CA GLU A 250 6.14 9.05 8.05
C GLU A 250 6.32 7.62 8.58
N MET A 251 6.57 6.66 7.68
CA MET A 251 6.70 5.25 7.98
C MET A 251 8.17 4.76 8.00
N ASP A 252 9.13 5.66 8.21
CA ASP A 252 10.57 5.33 8.13
C ASP A 252 10.92 4.66 6.77
N GLY A 253 10.24 5.15 5.72
CA GLY A 253 10.35 4.60 4.37
C GLY A 253 11.56 5.14 3.62
N HIS A 254 12.24 4.25 2.92
CA HIS A 254 13.36 4.62 2.06
C HIS A 254 13.40 3.76 0.80
N ARG A 255 13.92 4.36 -0.26
CA ARG A 255 14.08 3.66 -1.53
C ARG A 255 15.17 2.60 -1.43
N LEU A 256 14.84 1.38 -1.82
CA LEU A 256 15.80 0.30 -1.95
C LEU A 256 16.62 0.50 -3.23
N SER A 257 17.94 0.51 -3.08
CA SER A 257 19.00 0.57 -4.11
C SER A 257 18.66 1.30 -5.43
N SER A 258 19.36 2.39 -5.67
CA SER A 258 19.18 3.26 -6.84
C SER A 258 19.96 2.82 -8.10
N ASN A 259 20.82 1.81 -8.05
CA ASN A 259 21.81 1.54 -9.09
C ASN A 259 21.62 0.23 -9.87
N GLN A 260 20.65 -0.60 -9.49
CA GLN A 260 20.31 -1.77 -10.30
C GLN A 260 18.88 -1.61 -10.77
N MET A 261 18.74 -1.39 -12.07
CA MET A 261 17.46 -1.49 -12.73
C MET A 261 16.98 -2.92 -12.54
N SER A 262 15.83 -3.09 -11.86
CA SER A 262 15.12 -4.37 -11.93
C SER A 262 14.96 -4.77 -13.39
N PRO A 263 15.12 -6.05 -13.73
CA PRO A 263 14.92 -6.51 -15.09
C PRO A 263 13.61 -5.96 -15.64
N ILE A 264 13.65 -5.44 -16.85
CA ILE A 264 12.44 -4.97 -17.54
C ILE A 264 11.53 -6.18 -17.73
N THR A 265 10.38 -6.14 -17.12
CA THR A 265 9.35 -7.16 -17.29
C THR A 265 8.15 -6.52 -17.98
N ASN A 266 7.82 -6.99 -19.18
CA ASN A 266 6.66 -6.53 -19.94
C ASN A 266 6.60 -5.00 -20.18
N GLY A 267 7.73 -4.31 -20.33
CA GLY A 267 7.79 -2.87 -20.57
C GLY A 267 7.69 -1.99 -19.32
N TYR A 268 7.86 -2.57 -18.13
CA TYR A 268 7.83 -1.87 -16.85
C TYR A 268 9.11 -2.06 -16.06
N PHE A 269 9.47 -1.04 -15.27
CA PHE A 269 10.49 -1.12 -14.23
C PHE A 269 9.84 -1.28 -12.87
N SER A 270 10.51 -1.93 -11.94
CA SER A 270 10.12 -1.94 -10.55
C SER A 270 10.89 -0.90 -9.75
N LEU A 271 10.18 -0.11 -8.97
CA LEU A 271 10.76 0.81 -8.00
C LEU A 271 10.33 0.35 -6.61
N GLU A 272 11.29 0.05 -5.75
CA GLU A 272 11.05 -0.59 -4.47
C GLU A 272 11.41 0.35 -3.31
N PHE A 273 10.52 0.41 -2.33
CA PHE A 273 10.67 1.18 -1.09
C PHE A 273 10.44 0.27 0.10
N GLU A 274 11.40 0.19 1.00
CA GLU A 274 11.20 -0.47 2.29
C GLU A 274 10.61 0.53 3.28
N PHE A 275 9.67 0.07 4.11
CA PHE A 275 9.04 0.91 5.13
C PHE A 275 8.67 0.08 6.37
N ARG A 276 8.49 0.79 7.50
CA ARG A 276 8.05 0.17 8.75
C ARG A 276 6.53 0.01 8.74
N ASN A 277 6.07 -1.21 8.97
CA ASN A 277 4.65 -1.50 9.13
C ASN A 277 4.26 -1.45 10.62
N ASN A 278 3.19 -0.74 10.92
CA ASN A 278 2.59 -0.67 12.26
C ASN A 278 1.42 -1.66 12.42
N GLY A 279 1.39 -2.72 11.61
CA GLY A 279 0.33 -3.75 11.65
C GLY A 279 -0.94 -3.39 10.88
N VAL A 280 -0.98 -2.24 10.20
CA VAL A 280 -2.16 -1.78 9.42
C VAL A 280 -2.11 -2.28 7.99
N VAL A 281 -0.90 -2.37 7.42
CA VAL A 281 -0.69 -2.78 6.03
C VAL A 281 -0.52 -4.29 5.94
N VAL A 282 -1.35 -4.94 5.12
CA VAL A 282 -1.32 -6.40 4.95
C VAL A 282 -0.38 -6.77 3.79
N PRO A 283 0.62 -7.64 4.02
CA PRO A 283 1.47 -8.18 2.95
C PRO A 283 0.65 -8.87 1.87
N GLY A 284 1.01 -8.70 0.60
CA GLY A 284 0.28 -9.21 -0.55
C GLY A 284 -0.83 -8.30 -1.06
N SER A 285 -1.06 -7.15 -0.42
CA SER A 285 -2.03 -6.17 -0.89
C SER A 285 -1.54 -5.43 -2.12
N TYR A 286 -2.47 -5.12 -3.04
CA TYR A 286 -2.23 -4.11 -4.06
C TYR A 286 -2.33 -2.70 -3.47
N ALA A 287 -1.63 -1.76 -4.11
CA ALA A 287 -1.65 -0.37 -3.71
C ALA A 287 -1.72 0.55 -4.93
N GLU A 288 -2.46 1.63 -4.80
CA GLU A 288 -2.34 2.79 -5.67
C GLU A 288 -1.17 3.64 -5.14
N VAL A 289 -0.17 3.88 -5.97
CA VAL A 289 1.09 4.51 -5.57
C VAL A 289 1.26 5.85 -6.24
N PHE A 290 1.60 6.86 -5.46
CA PHE A 290 1.92 8.21 -5.89
C PHE A 290 3.42 8.41 -5.72
N LEU A 291 4.19 8.22 -6.78
CA LEU A 291 5.65 8.43 -6.78
C LEU A 291 5.95 9.92 -6.75
N ILE A 292 6.64 10.36 -5.72
CA ILE A 292 6.98 11.77 -5.48
C ILE A 292 8.28 12.11 -6.19
N GLY A 293 8.18 12.99 -7.16
CA GLY A 293 9.27 13.46 -8.01
C GLY A 293 9.85 14.81 -7.55
N PRO A 294 10.43 15.59 -8.49
CA PRO A 294 11.01 16.88 -8.20
C PRO A 294 10.01 17.90 -7.64
N GLU A 295 10.47 18.71 -6.71
CA GLU A 295 9.72 19.82 -6.13
C GLU A 295 9.55 20.94 -7.16
N ARG A 296 8.38 21.56 -7.17
CA ARG A 296 8.01 22.75 -7.93
C ARG A 296 7.50 23.80 -6.95
N GLU A 297 7.87 25.05 -7.14
CA GLU A 297 7.39 26.20 -6.35
C GLU A 297 6.23 26.91 -7.06
N GLY A 298 5.44 27.68 -6.30
CA GLY A 298 4.36 28.48 -6.86
C GLY A 298 3.19 27.66 -7.40
N VAL A 299 2.91 26.49 -6.83
CA VAL A 299 1.82 25.62 -7.25
C VAL A 299 0.61 25.83 -6.36
N VAL A 300 -0.54 26.12 -6.97
CA VAL A 300 -1.83 26.18 -6.26
C VAL A 300 -2.32 24.77 -6.03
N THR A 301 -2.59 24.40 -4.78
CA THR A 301 -3.10 23.09 -4.40
C THR A 301 -4.30 23.17 -3.48
N VAL A 302 -5.16 22.18 -3.54
CA VAL A 302 -6.27 21.97 -2.59
C VAL A 302 -6.31 20.52 -2.13
N PRO A 303 -6.84 20.22 -0.94
CA PRO A 303 -7.09 18.83 -0.53
C PRO A 303 -8.04 18.13 -1.50
N ASN A 304 -7.87 16.82 -1.71
CA ASN A 304 -8.77 16.03 -2.54
C ASN A 304 -10.24 16.13 -2.10
N SER A 305 -10.48 16.33 -0.80
CA SER A 305 -11.83 16.52 -0.22
C SER A 305 -12.53 17.80 -0.67
N ALA A 306 -11.79 18.79 -1.20
CA ALA A 306 -12.37 20.02 -1.75
C ALA A 306 -12.99 19.83 -3.13
N ILE A 307 -12.62 18.76 -3.86
CA ILE A 307 -12.98 18.57 -5.24
C ILE A 307 -14.26 17.75 -5.34
N ILE A 308 -15.19 18.27 -6.13
CA ILE A 308 -16.41 17.57 -6.52
C ILE A 308 -16.30 17.21 -8.00
N GLU A 309 -16.41 15.94 -8.30
CA GLU A 309 -16.52 15.46 -9.67
C GLU A 309 -18.01 15.34 -10.05
N GLU A 310 -18.37 15.93 -11.18
CA GLU A 310 -19.71 15.90 -11.70
C GLU A 310 -19.68 15.83 -13.23
N GLN A 311 -20.29 14.79 -13.79
CA GLN A 311 -20.34 14.54 -15.24
C GLN A 311 -18.95 14.60 -15.92
N GLY A 312 -17.91 14.09 -15.23
CA GLY A 312 -16.54 14.10 -15.74
C GLY A 312 -15.83 15.46 -15.64
N THR A 313 -16.44 16.44 -14.96
CA THR A 313 -15.89 17.78 -14.74
C THR A 313 -15.56 17.95 -13.25
N ASN A 314 -14.36 18.45 -12.96
CA ASN A 314 -13.96 18.78 -11.59
C ASN A 314 -14.36 20.22 -11.23
N ALA A 315 -14.90 20.40 -10.05
CA ALA A 315 -15.30 21.70 -9.52
C ALA A 315 -14.96 21.82 -8.04
N VAL A 316 -14.83 23.05 -7.58
CA VAL A 316 -14.70 23.44 -6.17
C VAL A 316 -15.77 24.45 -5.82
N PHE A 317 -16.00 24.65 -4.51
CA PHE A 317 -16.84 25.72 -4.01
C PHE A 317 -15.97 26.82 -3.42
N VAL A 318 -16.08 28.03 -4.02
CA VAL A 318 -15.37 29.21 -3.56
C VAL A 318 -16.32 30.04 -2.72
N LYS A 319 -15.90 30.44 -1.52
CA LYS A 319 -16.67 31.30 -0.62
C LYS A 319 -16.40 32.77 -0.91
N HIS A 320 -17.43 33.52 -1.31
CA HIS A 320 -17.35 34.96 -1.59
C HIS A 320 -17.69 35.83 -0.39
N SER A 321 -18.65 35.39 0.45
CA SER A 321 -19.07 36.12 1.66
C SER A 321 -19.48 35.13 2.76
N SER A 322 -20.05 35.63 3.85
CA SER A 322 -20.41 34.79 5.00
C SER A 322 -21.29 33.59 4.66
N GLU A 323 -22.18 33.72 3.66
CA GLU A 323 -23.17 32.70 3.33
C GLU A 323 -23.25 32.36 1.84
N HIS A 324 -22.42 32.98 0.99
CA HIS A 324 -22.49 32.81 -0.46
C HIS A 324 -21.30 32.02 -0.99
N TYR A 325 -21.60 31.00 -1.75
CA TYR A 325 -20.67 30.10 -2.39
C TYR A 325 -20.88 30.06 -3.90
N GLU A 326 -19.82 30.02 -4.65
CA GLU A 326 -19.81 29.84 -6.11
C GLU A 326 -19.26 28.45 -6.44
N LYS A 327 -19.97 27.71 -7.28
CA LYS A 327 -19.43 26.48 -7.89
C LYS A 327 -18.54 26.89 -9.05
N ARG A 328 -17.26 26.57 -8.96
CA ARG A 328 -16.27 26.93 -9.99
C ARG A 328 -15.64 25.70 -10.59
N VAL A 329 -15.70 25.59 -11.92
CA VAL A 329 -15.04 24.53 -12.69
C VAL A 329 -13.52 24.75 -12.67
N ILE A 330 -12.78 23.69 -12.45
CA ILE A 330 -11.32 23.73 -12.33
C ILE A 330 -10.68 22.69 -13.26
N SER A 331 -9.42 22.95 -13.65
CA SER A 331 -8.56 21.96 -14.25
C SER A 331 -7.52 21.49 -13.24
N VAL A 332 -7.48 20.19 -13.02
CA VAL A 332 -6.57 19.57 -12.05
C VAL A 332 -5.28 19.10 -12.71
N GLY A 333 -4.23 18.97 -11.91
CA GLY A 333 -2.93 18.46 -12.28
C GLY A 333 -2.56 17.19 -11.52
N ASP A 334 -1.31 17.15 -11.07
CA ASP A 334 -0.77 16.04 -10.29
C ASP A 334 -1.44 15.96 -8.91
N SER A 335 -1.57 14.74 -8.37
CA SER A 335 -2.05 14.50 -6.99
C SER A 335 -1.07 13.60 -6.26
N ASP A 336 -0.75 13.95 -5.02
CA ASP A 336 0.06 13.13 -4.10
C ASP A 336 -0.78 12.17 -3.25
N GLY A 337 -2.10 12.12 -3.53
CA GLY A 337 -3.09 11.36 -2.80
C GLY A 337 -3.82 12.16 -1.73
N LYS A 338 -3.19 13.17 -1.11
CA LYS A 338 -3.79 14.09 -0.13
C LYS A 338 -4.26 15.38 -0.78
N ASN A 339 -3.36 16.01 -1.54
CA ASN A 339 -3.58 17.27 -2.24
C ASN A 339 -3.54 17.06 -3.75
N ILE A 340 -4.17 17.97 -4.47
CA ILE A 340 -4.19 18.00 -5.92
C ILE A 340 -3.81 19.39 -6.43
N GLU A 341 -2.99 19.44 -7.46
CA GLU A 341 -2.61 20.65 -8.17
C GLU A 341 -3.79 21.20 -8.94
N ILE A 342 -3.99 22.52 -8.89
CA ILE A 342 -4.96 23.25 -9.70
C ILE A 342 -4.23 24.00 -10.80
N LYS A 343 -4.44 23.58 -12.04
CA LYS A 343 -3.84 24.22 -13.23
C LYS A 343 -4.55 25.46 -13.65
N SER A 344 -5.88 25.52 -13.47
CA SER A 344 -6.69 26.68 -13.79
C SER A 344 -8.04 26.66 -13.06
N GLY A 345 -8.68 27.81 -12.95
CA GLY A 345 -10.00 27.98 -12.34
C GLY A 345 -9.94 28.44 -10.87
N LEU A 346 -8.76 28.52 -10.25
CA LEU A 346 -8.59 28.96 -8.87
C LEU A 346 -7.32 29.79 -8.75
N LYS A 347 -7.33 30.80 -7.86
CA LYS A 347 -6.19 31.69 -7.60
C LYS A 347 -5.82 31.67 -6.12
N ALA A 348 -4.55 31.96 -5.82
CA ALA A 348 -4.10 32.19 -4.45
C ALA A 348 -4.89 33.37 -3.84
N GLY A 349 -5.22 33.28 -2.55
CA GLY A 349 -6.04 34.22 -1.81
C GLY A 349 -7.53 33.92 -1.80
N GLU A 350 -8.02 33.03 -2.64
CA GLU A 350 -9.45 32.66 -2.65
C GLU A 350 -9.77 31.68 -1.50
N MET A 351 -10.98 31.79 -0.98
CA MET A 351 -11.46 30.96 0.11
C MET A 351 -12.20 29.74 -0.46
N VAL A 352 -11.70 28.53 -0.29
CA VAL A 352 -12.26 27.28 -0.83
C VAL A 352 -12.75 26.36 0.26
N VAL A 353 -13.88 25.71 0.03
CA VAL A 353 -14.41 24.66 0.89
C VAL A 353 -13.50 23.43 0.80
N THR A 354 -12.83 23.12 1.90
CA THR A 354 -11.88 21.99 1.99
C THR A 354 -12.49 20.75 2.65
N GLU A 355 -13.50 20.94 3.50
CA GLU A 355 -14.29 19.83 4.08
C GLU A 355 -15.78 20.15 3.96
N GLY A 356 -16.60 19.13 3.76
CA GLY A 356 -18.06 19.30 3.65
C GLY A 356 -18.56 19.82 2.30
N ALA A 357 -17.74 19.79 1.24
CA ALA A 357 -18.13 20.25 -0.11
C ALA A 357 -19.39 19.56 -0.65
N ILE A 358 -19.64 18.31 -0.25
CA ILE A 358 -20.86 17.58 -0.61
C ILE A 358 -22.13 18.26 -0.07
N TYR A 359 -22.10 18.87 1.10
CA TYR A 359 -23.23 19.56 1.69
C TYR A 359 -23.55 20.88 0.95
N VAL A 360 -22.51 21.61 0.51
CA VAL A 360 -22.70 22.79 -0.33
C VAL A 360 -23.32 22.39 -1.68
N LYS A 361 -22.88 21.26 -2.27
CA LYS A 361 -23.50 20.69 -3.48
C LYS A 361 -24.98 20.35 -3.25
N MET A 362 -25.34 19.76 -2.11
CA MET A 362 -26.73 19.45 -1.80
C MET A 362 -27.58 20.72 -1.65
N ALA A 363 -27.04 21.77 -1.02
CA ALA A 363 -27.71 23.07 -0.91
C ALA A 363 -27.98 23.70 -2.29
N ALA A 364 -26.98 23.62 -3.21
CA ALA A 364 -27.15 24.06 -4.58
C ALA A 364 -28.33 23.37 -5.30
N ASN A 365 -28.52 22.09 -5.06
CA ASN A 365 -29.58 21.31 -5.72
C ASN A 365 -30.95 21.49 -5.07
N SER A 366 -31.02 21.89 -3.80
CA SER A 366 -32.29 22.13 -3.09
C SER A 366 -32.92 23.48 -3.40
N GLY A 367 -32.17 24.44 -3.94
CA GLY A 367 -32.68 25.73 -4.43
C GLY A 367 -33.38 25.66 -5.79
N VAL A 368 -33.39 24.52 -6.47
CA VAL A 368 -34.05 24.29 -7.77
C VAL A 368 -35.36 23.50 -7.53
N ILE A 369 -36.26 23.99 -6.66
CA ILE A 369 -37.66 23.57 -6.72
C ILE A 369 -38.36 24.61 -7.58
N PRO A 370 -38.87 24.27 -8.80
CA PRO A 370 -39.71 25.19 -9.54
C PRO A 370 -40.94 25.45 -8.68
N GLU A 371 -41.21 26.71 -8.38
CA GLU A 371 -42.51 27.13 -7.83
C GLU A 371 -43.58 26.63 -8.78
N GLY A 372 -44.38 25.65 -8.33
CA GLY A 372 -45.51 25.15 -9.07
C GLY A 372 -46.48 26.29 -9.28
N HIS A 373 -46.64 26.70 -10.54
CA HIS A 373 -47.71 27.62 -10.93
C HIS A 373 -49.06 27.00 -10.55
N HIS A 374 -49.65 27.46 -9.44
CA HIS A 374 -51.06 27.26 -9.16
C HIS A 374 -51.84 28.13 -10.17
N HIS A 375 -52.36 27.50 -11.23
CA HIS A 375 -53.44 28.06 -12.01
C HIS A 375 -54.75 27.82 -11.26
N HIS A 376 -55.40 28.91 -10.87
CA HIS A 376 -56.82 28.98 -10.47
C HIS A 376 -57.69 28.88 -11.74
#